data_b04d13c31742c82a061d467d8986ec0d
#
_entry.id   b04d13c31742c82a061d467d8986ec0d
#
_cell.length_a   1.000
_cell.length_b   1.000
_cell.length_c   1.000
_cell.angle_alpha   90.00
_cell.angle_beta   90.00
_cell.angle_gamma   90.00
#
_symmetry.space_group_name_H-M   'P 1'
#
loop_
_entity.id
_entity.type
_entity.pdbx_description
1 polymer ?
#
loop_
_entity_poly.entity_id
_entity_poly.type
_entity_poly.pdbx_seq_one_letter_code
_entity_poly.pdbx_strand_id
1 'polypeptide(L)'
;MQLPHQHNVIMTLPASAPQQAPTRVYRMAAMLLGIGSLHFIAPKPFDSIVPAELPGSPRFYTYASGVAEVGIGAALLAPKTRRLAALAAVALYISVFPANVNMVRLWFQDPSKSLPMRIVAIARLPFQVPMILEALKVYRAS
;
A
#
# COMPACT_ATOMS: atom_id res chain seq x y z
N MET A 1 -54.77 -44.30 -10.42
CA MET A 1 -54.47 -42.87 -10.40
C MET A 1 -53.04 -42.71 -9.85
N GLN A 2 -52.05 -42.63 -10.78
CA GLN A 2 -50.62 -42.59 -10.41
C GLN A 2 -50.21 -41.10 -10.36
N LEU A 3 -49.61 -40.69 -9.24
CA LEU A 3 -49.04 -39.37 -9.07
C LEU A 3 -47.70 -39.29 -9.82
N PRO A 4 -47.39 -38.18 -10.52
CA PRO A 4 -46.14 -38.08 -11.25
C PRO A 4 -44.98 -37.88 -10.28
N HIS A 5 -43.88 -38.60 -10.48
CA HIS A 5 -42.61 -38.46 -9.80
C HIS A 5 -42.05 -37.05 -10.02
N GLN A 6 -41.95 -36.30 -8.94
CA GLN A 6 -41.20 -35.04 -8.97
C GLN A 6 -39.72 -35.36 -9.08
N HIS A 7 -39.14 -35.13 -10.22
CA HIS A 7 -37.67 -35.07 -10.38
C HIS A 7 -37.15 -33.87 -9.64
N ASN A 8 -36.58 -34.10 -8.48
CA ASN A 8 -35.75 -33.05 -7.82
C ASN A 8 -34.55 -32.74 -8.73
N VAL A 9 -34.66 -31.73 -9.54
CA VAL A 9 -33.52 -31.13 -10.23
C VAL A 9 -32.71 -30.41 -9.16
N ILE A 10 -31.68 -31.09 -8.64
CA ILE A 10 -30.65 -30.44 -7.82
C ILE A 10 -29.92 -29.50 -8.79
N MET A 11 -30.31 -28.23 -8.74
CA MET A 11 -29.61 -27.16 -9.46
C MET A 11 -28.25 -27.00 -8.79
N THR A 12 -27.22 -27.70 -9.31
CA THR A 12 -25.85 -27.47 -8.93
C THR A 12 -25.47 -26.05 -9.39
N LEU A 13 -25.46 -25.12 -8.45
CA LEU A 13 -24.90 -23.79 -8.70
C LEU A 13 -23.45 -23.99 -9.20
N PRO A 14 -23.05 -23.36 -10.31
CA PRO A 14 -21.68 -23.43 -10.75
C PRO A 14 -20.79 -22.92 -9.64
N ALA A 15 -19.75 -23.67 -9.30
CA ALA A 15 -18.71 -23.22 -8.39
C ALA A 15 -18.27 -21.81 -8.86
N SER A 16 -18.39 -20.82 -7.99
CA SER A 16 -18.01 -19.45 -8.31
C SER A 16 -16.58 -19.46 -8.86
N ALA A 17 -16.41 -18.99 -10.08
CA ALA A 17 -15.10 -18.83 -10.69
C ALA A 17 -14.21 -18.05 -9.69
N PRO A 18 -12.90 -18.40 -9.58
CA PRO A 18 -12.01 -17.67 -8.69
C PRO A 18 -12.11 -16.18 -9.02
N GLN A 19 -12.60 -15.39 -8.05
CA GLN A 19 -12.75 -13.96 -8.23
C GLN A 19 -11.36 -13.38 -8.46
N GLN A 20 -11.12 -12.88 -9.68
CA GLN A 20 -9.89 -12.17 -9.99
C GLN A 20 -9.77 -10.98 -9.04
N ALA A 21 -8.58 -10.80 -8.49
CA ALA A 21 -8.33 -9.67 -7.63
C ALA A 21 -8.67 -8.36 -8.37
N PRO A 22 -9.42 -7.44 -7.77
CA PRO A 22 -9.78 -6.19 -8.44
C PRO A 22 -8.51 -5.41 -8.81
N THR A 23 -8.55 -4.69 -9.92
CA THR A 23 -7.42 -3.90 -10.46
C THR A 23 -6.74 -3.03 -9.40
N ARG A 24 -7.48 -2.54 -8.42
CA ARG A 24 -6.94 -1.77 -7.28
C ARG A 24 -5.91 -2.52 -6.45
N VAL A 25 -6.10 -3.83 -6.27
CA VAL A 25 -5.15 -4.70 -5.53
C VAL A 25 -3.83 -4.78 -6.28
N TYR A 26 -3.88 -5.01 -7.59
CA TYR A 26 -2.67 -5.08 -8.40
C TYR A 26 -1.93 -3.74 -8.46
N ARG A 27 -2.64 -2.62 -8.57
CA ARG A 27 -2.02 -1.29 -8.54
C ARG A 27 -1.35 -1.00 -7.20
N MET A 28 -2.03 -1.30 -6.08
CA MET A 28 -1.45 -1.17 -4.75
C MET A 28 -0.21 -2.03 -4.58
N ALA A 29 -0.30 -3.32 -4.94
CA ALA A 29 0.80 -4.24 -4.83
C ALA A 29 2.00 -3.79 -5.68
N ALA A 30 1.77 -3.40 -6.94
CA ALA A 30 2.82 -2.92 -7.84
C ALA A 30 3.51 -1.67 -7.29
N MET A 31 2.75 -0.72 -6.75
CA MET A 31 3.30 0.49 -6.15
C MET A 31 4.15 0.17 -4.92
N LEU A 32 3.65 -0.65 -4.00
CA LEU A 32 4.37 -1.03 -2.78
C LEU A 32 5.63 -1.85 -3.09
N LEU A 33 5.53 -2.82 -4.00
CA LEU A 33 6.68 -3.61 -4.44
C LEU A 33 7.74 -2.73 -5.13
N GLY A 34 7.31 -1.82 -6.01
CA GLY A 34 8.20 -0.93 -6.74
C GLY A 34 8.89 0.07 -5.81
N ILE A 35 8.15 0.82 -5.03
CA ILE A 35 8.70 1.82 -4.11
C ILE A 35 9.49 1.14 -2.99
N GLY A 36 8.98 0.05 -2.44
CA GLY A 36 9.69 -0.73 -1.43
C GLY A 36 11.05 -1.23 -1.92
N SER A 37 11.13 -1.70 -3.16
CA SER A 37 12.40 -2.11 -3.78
C SER A 37 13.37 -0.94 -3.94
N LEU A 38 12.88 0.26 -4.27
CA LEU A 38 13.71 1.46 -4.37
C LEU A 38 14.38 1.84 -3.04
N HIS A 39 13.79 1.50 -1.90
CA HIS A 39 14.42 1.72 -0.59
C HIS A 39 15.75 0.97 -0.45
N PHE A 40 15.93 -0.13 -1.16
CA PHE A 40 17.17 -0.91 -1.18
C PHE A 40 18.11 -0.51 -2.32
N ILE A 41 17.55 -0.20 -3.50
CA ILE A 41 18.33 0.12 -4.71
C ILE A 41 18.88 1.53 -4.61
N ALA A 42 18.10 2.49 -4.13
CA ALA A 42 18.47 3.90 -4.01
C ALA A 42 18.04 4.46 -2.63
N PRO A 43 18.69 4.03 -1.54
CA PRO A 43 18.24 4.37 -0.18
C PRO A 43 18.47 5.83 0.22
N LYS A 44 19.47 6.51 -0.37
CA LYS A 44 19.88 7.87 0.05
C LYS A 44 18.73 8.91 0.03
N PRO A 45 17.90 9.01 -1.01
CA PRO A 45 16.77 9.93 -0.99
C PRO A 45 15.78 9.67 0.17
N PHE A 46 15.56 8.41 0.51
CA PHE A 46 14.69 8.03 1.63
C PHE A 46 15.34 8.33 2.97
N ASP A 47 16.64 8.05 3.13
CA ASP A 47 17.39 8.39 4.34
C ASP A 47 17.29 9.90 4.64
N SER A 48 17.34 10.73 3.61
CA SER A 48 17.39 12.19 3.74
C SER A 48 16.12 12.80 4.34
N ILE A 49 15.00 12.11 4.28
CA ILE A 49 13.72 12.62 4.80
C ILE A 49 13.31 12.01 6.15
N VAL A 50 14.07 11.07 6.67
CA VAL A 50 13.85 10.52 8.02
C VAL A 50 14.05 11.65 9.05
N PRO A 51 13.08 11.90 9.95
CA PRO A 51 13.24 12.91 10.98
C PRO A 51 14.47 12.64 11.86
N ALA A 52 15.29 13.68 12.07
CA ALA A 52 16.52 13.57 12.86
C ALA A 52 16.23 13.27 14.35
N GLU A 53 15.01 13.55 14.80
CA GLU A 53 14.54 13.33 16.17
C GLU A 53 14.32 11.84 16.49
N LEU A 54 14.25 10.98 15.46
CA LEU A 54 14.06 9.55 15.66
C LEU A 54 15.38 8.88 16.10
N PRO A 55 15.31 7.93 17.06
CA PRO A 55 16.50 7.22 17.53
C PRO A 55 17.04 6.29 16.44
N GLY A 56 18.36 6.09 16.44
CA GLY A 56 19.06 5.21 15.50
C GLY A 56 19.44 5.90 14.19
N SER A 57 19.81 5.10 13.19
CA SER A 57 20.24 5.62 11.91
C SER A 57 19.08 5.81 10.93
N PRO A 58 19.11 6.81 10.04
CA PRO A 58 18.12 6.95 8.97
C PRO A 58 18.01 5.71 8.08
N ARG A 59 19.12 5.04 7.79
CA ARG A 59 19.17 3.82 6.99
C ARG A 59 18.33 2.67 7.58
N PHE A 60 18.29 2.56 8.90
CA PHE A 60 17.44 1.57 9.57
C PHE A 60 15.95 1.78 9.19
N TYR A 61 15.46 3.01 9.26
CA TYR A 61 14.07 3.33 8.91
C TYR A 61 13.79 3.13 7.43
N THR A 62 14.74 3.51 6.56
CA THR A 62 14.63 3.28 5.12
C THR A 62 14.48 1.80 4.80
N TYR A 63 15.33 0.95 5.36
CA TYR A 63 15.27 -0.49 5.11
C TYR A 63 14.06 -1.15 5.77
N ALA A 64 13.71 -0.74 6.98
CA ALA A 64 12.50 -1.23 7.65
C ALA A 64 11.23 -0.91 6.85
N SER A 65 11.12 0.30 6.33
CA SER A 65 10.01 0.68 5.44
C SER A 65 10.01 -0.13 4.15
N GLY A 66 11.17 -0.33 3.54
CA GLY A 66 11.31 -1.14 2.33
C GLY A 66 10.85 -2.59 2.54
N VAL A 67 11.27 -3.21 3.64
CA VAL A 67 10.83 -4.58 4.01
C VAL A 67 9.32 -4.62 4.22
N ALA A 68 8.76 -3.65 4.94
CA ALA A 68 7.32 -3.57 5.17
C ALA A 68 6.54 -3.39 3.86
N GLU A 69 6.99 -2.50 2.98
CA GLU A 69 6.34 -2.24 1.69
C GLU A 69 6.36 -3.47 0.78
N VAL A 70 7.51 -4.10 0.62
CA VAL A 70 7.65 -5.32 -0.19
C VAL A 70 6.82 -6.47 0.39
N GLY A 71 6.88 -6.67 1.70
CA GLY A 71 6.11 -7.71 2.38
C GLY A 71 4.60 -7.51 2.26
N ILE A 72 4.11 -6.29 2.46
CA ILE A 72 2.69 -5.95 2.31
C ILE A 72 2.28 -6.07 0.84
N GLY A 73 3.08 -5.57 -0.09
CA GLY A 73 2.81 -5.67 -1.52
C GLY A 73 2.65 -7.13 -1.98
N ALA A 74 3.56 -8.00 -1.56
CA ALA A 74 3.47 -9.44 -1.85
C ALA A 74 2.24 -10.08 -1.20
N ALA A 75 1.95 -9.77 0.06
CA ALA A 75 0.83 -10.32 0.80
C ALA A 75 -0.54 -9.89 0.23
N LEU A 76 -0.64 -8.72 -0.41
CA LEU A 76 -1.85 -8.27 -1.11
C LEU A 76 -2.22 -9.19 -2.28
N LEU A 77 -1.24 -9.79 -2.94
CA LEU A 77 -1.47 -10.64 -4.09
C LEU A 77 -2.09 -12.00 -3.71
N ALA A 78 -1.84 -12.48 -2.50
CA ALA A 78 -2.38 -13.74 -2.00
C ALA A 78 -3.78 -13.52 -1.37
N PRO A 79 -4.84 -14.18 -1.86
CA PRO A 79 -6.20 -13.98 -1.34
C PRO A 79 -6.32 -14.21 0.18
N LYS A 80 -5.61 -15.17 0.73
CA LYS A 80 -5.66 -15.53 2.16
C LYS A 80 -5.09 -14.45 3.09
N THR A 81 -4.12 -13.68 2.62
CA THR A 81 -3.43 -12.64 3.41
C THR A 81 -3.85 -11.23 3.03
N ARG A 82 -4.59 -11.06 1.94
CA ARG A 82 -4.96 -9.77 1.35
C ARG A 82 -5.62 -8.82 2.36
N ARG A 83 -6.57 -9.33 3.12
CA ARG A 83 -7.30 -8.51 4.11
C ARG A 83 -6.36 -7.93 5.18
N LEU A 84 -5.50 -8.79 5.75
CA LEU A 84 -4.52 -8.35 6.73
C LEU A 84 -3.48 -7.41 6.11
N ALA A 85 -3.02 -7.71 4.90
CA ALA A 85 -2.08 -6.86 4.18
C ALA A 85 -2.66 -5.47 3.88
N ALA A 86 -3.95 -5.38 3.52
CA ALA A 86 -4.61 -4.10 3.32
C ALA A 86 -4.66 -3.26 4.61
N LEU A 87 -4.93 -3.88 5.76
CA LEU A 87 -4.89 -3.21 7.06
C LEU A 87 -3.46 -2.78 7.41
N ALA A 88 -2.48 -3.63 7.15
CA ALA A 88 -1.06 -3.31 7.35
C ALA A 88 -0.61 -2.14 6.45
N ALA A 89 -1.14 -2.04 5.22
CA ALA A 89 -0.89 -0.90 4.33
C ALA A 89 -1.43 0.42 4.93
N VAL A 90 -2.60 0.41 5.54
CA VAL A 90 -3.13 1.59 6.25
C VAL A 90 -2.17 2.02 7.35
N ALA A 91 -1.73 1.08 8.19
CA ALA A 91 -0.78 1.35 9.27
C ALA A 91 0.56 1.89 8.73
N LEU A 92 1.08 1.32 7.64
CA LEU A 92 2.30 1.78 6.98
C LEU A 92 2.15 3.23 6.48
N TYR A 93 1.07 3.53 5.76
CA TYR A 93 0.85 4.88 5.23
C TYR A 93 0.77 5.93 6.34
N ILE A 94 0.13 5.61 7.46
CA ILE A 94 0.10 6.49 8.62
C ILE A 94 1.52 6.63 9.23
N SER A 95 2.27 5.54 9.33
CA SER A 95 3.61 5.52 9.94
C SER A 95 4.65 6.34 9.17
N VAL A 96 4.53 6.42 7.85
CA VAL A 96 5.46 7.20 7.01
C VAL A 96 5.07 8.68 6.89
N PHE A 97 3.94 9.08 7.42
CA PHE A 97 3.48 10.47 7.35
C PHE A 97 4.48 11.46 7.97
N PRO A 98 5.09 11.21 9.15
CA PRO A 98 6.10 12.09 9.69
C PRO A 98 7.28 12.34 8.75
N ALA A 99 7.74 11.32 8.01
CA ALA A 99 8.80 11.48 7.03
C ALA A 99 8.36 12.36 5.84
N ASN A 100 7.12 12.22 5.40
CA ASN A 100 6.55 13.07 4.34
C ASN A 100 6.43 14.53 4.79
N VAL A 101 6.02 14.79 6.02
CA VAL A 101 6.00 16.15 6.61
C VAL A 101 7.43 16.70 6.70
N ASN A 102 8.38 15.90 7.16
CA ASN A 102 9.78 16.30 7.24
C ASN A 102 10.38 16.63 5.87
N MET A 103 10.01 15.88 4.83
CA MET A 103 10.39 16.16 3.45
C MET A 103 9.94 17.58 3.02
N VAL A 104 8.70 17.96 3.31
CA VAL A 104 8.21 19.31 3.01
C VAL A 104 9.08 20.33 3.73
N ARG A 105 9.30 20.17 5.03
CA ARG A 105 10.13 21.09 5.83
C ARG A 105 11.52 21.25 5.22
N LEU A 106 12.21 20.15 4.96
CA LEU A 106 13.59 20.16 4.45
C LEU A 106 13.69 20.74 3.04
N TRP A 107 12.78 20.37 2.15
CA TRP A 107 12.82 20.83 0.76
C TRP A 107 12.46 22.30 0.59
N PHE A 108 11.67 22.88 1.50
CA PHE A 108 11.42 24.31 1.50
C PHE A 108 12.57 25.13 2.09
N GLN A 109 13.39 24.51 2.93
CA GLN A 109 14.58 25.13 3.49
C GLN A 109 15.82 25.01 2.58
N ASP A 110 15.80 24.09 1.62
CA ASP A 110 16.92 23.81 0.72
C ASP A 110 16.80 24.65 -0.56
N PRO A 111 17.69 25.64 -0.78
CA PRO A 111 17.66 26.47 -1.99
C PRO A 111 17.87 25.69 -3.29
N SER A 112 18.50 24.52 -3.22
CA SER A 112 18.76 23.65 -4.41
C SER A 112 17.48 22.96 -4.93
N LYS A 113 16.42 22.91 -4.13
CA LYS A 113 15.15 22.27 -4.52
C LYS A 113 14.33 23.23 -5.38
N SER A 114 13.99 22.79 -6.60
CA SER A 114 13.13 23.53 -7.51
C SER A 114 11.70 23.68 -7.01
N LEU A 115 10.98 24.69 -7.52
CA LEU A 115 9.56 24.86 -7.19
C LEU A 115 8.70 23.61 -7.52
N PRO A 116 8.85 22.93 -8.67
CA PRO A 116 8.14 21.68 -8.94
C PRO A 116 8.40 20.61 -7.89
N MET A 117 9.63 20.46 -7.41
CA MET A 117 9.96 19.49 -6.35
C MET A 117 9.25 19.83 -5.03
N ARG A 118 9.20 21.09 -4.65
CA ARG A 118 8.49 21.56 -3.44
C ARG A 118 6.99 21.32 -3.57
N ILE A 119 6.40 21.55 -4.74
CA ILE A 119 4.99 21.26 -5.01
C ILE A 119 4.71 19.77 -4.87
N VAL A 120 5.55 18.90 -5.40
CA VAL A 120 5.42 17.44 -5.25
C VAL A 120 5.47 17.04 -3.78
N ALA A 121 6.38 17.64 -2.98
CA ALA A 121 6.46 17.37 -1.55
C ALA A 121 5.16 17.69 -0.82
N ILE A 122 4.57 18.86 -1.08
CA ILE A 122 3.28 19.27 -0.50
C ILE A 122 2.16 18.34 -0.97
N ALA A 123 2.10 18.02 -2.26
CA ALA A 123 1.04 17.19 -2.84
C ALA A 123 1.02 15.77 -2.26
N ARG A 124 2.17 15.25 -1.81
CA ARG A 124 2.25 13.93 -1.15
C ARG A 124 1.47 13.85 0.16
N LEU A 125 1.29 14.96 0.87
CA LEU A 125 0.56 14.95 2.15
C LEU A 125 -0.94 14.65 1.95
N PRO A 126 -1.71 15.41 1.13
CA PRO A 126 -3.11 15.09 0.88
C PRO A 126 -3.29 13.81 0.08
N PHE A 127 -2.32 13.41 -0.76
CA PHE A 127 -2.38 12.17 -1.54
C PHE A 127 -2.41 10.93 -0.65
N GLN A 128 -1.94 11.02 0.57
CA GLN A 128 -2.01 9.94 1.55
C GLN A 128 -3.44 9.53 1.88
N VAL A 129 -4.38 10.48 1.86
CA VAL A 129 -5.80 10.20 2.12
C VAL A 129 -6.39 9.21 1.11
N PRO A 130 -6.30 9.43 -0.22
CA PRO A 130 -6.78 8.46 -1.19
C PRO A 130 -6.05 7.11 -1.10
N MET A 131 -4.77 7.08 -0.77
CA MET A 131 -4.04 5.83 -0.57
C MET A 131 -4.62 5.00 0.59
N ILE A 132 -4.89 5.64 1.72
CA ILE A 132 -5.55 5.00 2.87
C ILE A 132 -6.95 4.53 2.51
N LEU A 133 -7.73 5.35 1.79
CA LEU A 133 -9.08 4.98 1.37
C LEU A 133 -9.09 3.77 0.43
N GLU A 134 -8.14 3.69 -0.51
CA GLU A 134 -8.01 2.52 -1.40
C GLU A 134 -7.63 1.26 -0.60
N ALA A 135 -6.73 1.36 0.36
CA ALA A 135 -6.40 0.24 1.24
C ALA A 135 -7.61 -0.23 2.06
N LEU A 136 -8.41 0.69 2.60
CA LEU A 136 -9.65 0.36 3.31
C LEU A 136 -10.69 -0.29 2.40
N LYS A 137 -10.80 0.12 1.13
CA LYS A 137 -11.68 -0.54 0.15
C LYS A 137 -11.23 -1.97 -0.12
N VAL A 138 -9.93 -2.22 -0.25
CA VAL A 138 -9.39 -3.58 -0.38
C VAL A 138 -9.70 -4.40 0.87
N TYR A 139 -9.49 -3.84 2.06
CA TYR A 139 -9.80 -4.51 3.32
C TYR A 139 -11.26 -4.94 3.42
N ARG A 140 -12.19 -4.06 3.02
CA ARG A 140 -13.64 -4.34 3.10
C ARG A 140 -14.10 -5.34 2.04
N ALA A 141 -13.41 -5.42 0.91
CA ALA A 141 -13.77 -6.29 -0.21
C ALA A 141 -13.09 -7.68 -0.15
N SER A 142 -12.27 -7.91 0.85
CA SER A 142 -11.44 -9.14 0.97
C SER A 142 -11.93 -10.09 2.04
#